data_5a66edd9138e10bcb6803fbca2890985
#
_entry.id   5a66edd9138e10bcb6803fbca2890985
#
_cell.length_a   1.000
_cell.length_b   1.000
_cell.length_c   1.000
_cell.angle_alpha   90.00
_cell.angle_beta   90.00
_cell.angle_gamma   90.00
#
_symmetry.space_group_name_H-M   'P 1'
#
loop_
_entity.id
_entity.type
_entity.pdbx_description
1 polymer ?
#
loop_
_entity_poly.entity_id
_entity_poly.type
_entity_poly.pdbx_seq_one_letter_code
_entity_poly.pdbx_strand_id
1 'polypeptide(L)'
;MTDIPPDHPRYRSLLAREKLVAAGDLVAGAGLIAHGRGEAFDYLLGELTTVPAQQAIVAAAELLVAAERPVISVNGNVVALAAKGVAELAAAIPAKVEVNLFHRTPKRISGLVGLMVDAGVDALGNELDFQIPGLSSKRGRCCSAGIGGADVVLVPLEDGDRCQALVEMGKRVITIDLNPLSRTARTAHITIVDELGRALPRLVAAVLDCKTERGGINGAPGIEGRGIAAEGQDREAVRGGAPYNNKTNLEETMVIIKTNIGNTRETP
;
A
#
# COMPACT_ATOMS: atom_id res chain seq x y z
N MET A 1 -16.14 -18.37 -11.52
CA MET A 1 -15.49 -17.71 -12.64
C MET A 1 -16.17 -16.37 -12.79
N THR A 2 -15.44 -15.31 -12.97
CA THR A 2 -16.02 -13.97 -13.17
C THR A 2 -16.56 -13.89 -14.60
N ASP A 3 -17.77 -13.29 -14.78
CA ASP A 3 -18.34 -13.05 -16.13
C ASP A 3 -17.70 -11.82 -16.82
N ILE A 4 -16.65 -11.24 -16.23
CA ILE A 4 -15.97 -10.06 -16.76
C ILE A 4 -14.97 -10.47 -17.82
N PRO A 5 -15.10 -10.01 -19.06
CA PRO A 5 -14.14 -10.29 -20.11
C PRO A 5 -12.74 -9.77 -19.76
N PRO A 6 -11.65 -10.55 -19.95
CA PRO A 6 -10.30 -10.12 -19.61
C PRO A 6 -9.80 -8.88 -20.38
N ASP A 7 -10.38 -8.62 -21.55
CA ASP A 7 -10.10 -7.45 -22.41
C ASP A 7 -10.96 -6.22 -22.08
N HIS A 8 -11.83 -6.31 -21.07
CA HIS A 8 -12.63 -5.18 -20.63
C HIS A 8 -11.72 -4.06 -20.12
N PRO A 9 -11.88 -2.79 -20.57
CA PRO A 9 -11.00 -1.67 -20.18
C PRO A 9 -10.85 -1.52 -18.66
N ARG A 10 -11.92 -1.82 -17.90
CA ARG A 10 -11.96 -1.73 -16.43
C ARG A 10 -11.90 -3.12 -15.75
N TYR A 11 -11.32 -4.12 -16.41
CA TYR A 11 -11.27 -5.49 -15.89
C TYR A 11 -10.75 -5.55 -14.46
N ARG A 12 -9.61 -4.89 -14.18
CA ARG A 12 -8.96 -4.90 -12.85
C ARG A 12 -9.84 -4.28 -11.77
N SER A 13 -10.44 -3.12 -12.05
CA SER A 13 -11.33 -2.41 -11.14
C SER A 13 -12.59 -3.23 -10.81
N LEU A 14 -13.20 -3.84 -11.81
CA LEU A 14 -14.37 -4.71 -11.63
C LEU A 14 -14.01 -5.98 -10.84
N LEU A 15 -12.88 -6.60 -11.14
CA LEU A 15 -12.39 -7.77 -10.41
C LEU A 15 -12.10 -7.45 -8.92
N ALA A 16 -11.58 -6.26 -8.63
CA ALA A 16 -11.35 -5.80 -7.25
C ALA A 16 -12.67 -5.70 -6.48
N ARG A 17 -13.74 -5.18 -7.10
CA ARG A 17 -15.08 -5.14 -6.49
C ARG A 17 -15.61 -6.55 -6.17
N GLU A 18 -15.47 -7.49 -7.12
CA GLU A 18 -15.90 -8.87 -6.90
C GLU A 18 -15.13 -9.54 -5.75
N LYS A 19 -13.81 -9.35 -5.67
CA LYS A 19 -12.99 -9.86 -4.57
C LYS A 19 -13.45 -9.34 -3.22
N LEU A 20 -13.75 -8.04 -3.12
CA LEU A 20 -14.22 -7.42 -1.88
C LEU A 20 -15.60 -7.96 -1.47
N VAL A 21 -16.52 -8.11 -2.42
CA VAL A 21 -17.86 -8.68 -2.16
C VAL A 21 -17.74 -10.15 -1.76
N ALA A 22 -16.91 -10.94 -2.45
CA ALA A 22 -16.69 -12.36 -2.15
C ALA A 22 -16.05 -12.60 -0.77
N ALA A 23 -15.29 -11.63 -0.25
CA ALA A 23 -14.72 -11.71 1.10
C ALA A 23 -15.78 -11.64 2.22
N GLY A 24 -17.01 -11.27 1.91
CA GLY A 24 -18.14 -11.29 2.83
C GLY A 24 -17.89 -10.55 4.14
N ASP A 25 -18.16 -11.20 5.28
CA ASP A 25 -18.00 -10.63 6.62
C ASP A 25 -16.55 -10.17 6.95
N LEU A 26 -15.53 -10.59 6.21
CA LEU A 26 -14.16 -10.19 6.43
C LEU A 26 -13.90 -8.74 6.00
N VAL A 27 -14.69 -8.24 5.04
CA VAL A 27 -14.69 -6.84 4.61
C VAL A 27 -15.90 -6.13 5.22
N ALA A 28 -15.67 -5.04 5.95
CA ALA A 28 -16.76 -4.26 6.51
C ALA A 28 -17.51 -3.48 5.42
N GLY A 29 -18.83 -3.27 5.57
CA GLY A 29 -19.61 -2.45 4.63
C GLY A 29 -19.02 -1.04 4.43
N ALA A 30 -18.49 -0.40 5.49
CA ALA A 30 -17.74 0.85 5.38
C ALA A 30 -16.47 0.73 4.50
N GLY A 31 -15.83 -0.44 4.45
CA GLY A 31 -14.69 -0.73 3.59
C GLY A 31 -15.07 -0.77 2.11
N LEU A 32 -16.26 -1.31 1.77
CA LEU A 32 -16.79 -1.27 0.39
C LEU A 32 -17.05 0.16 -0.08
N ILE A 33 -17.65 0.99 0.79
CA ILE A 33 -17.90 2.41 0.50
C ILE A 33 -16.57 3.15 0.31
N ALA A 34 -15.58 2.90 1.16
CA ALA A 34 -14.26 3.51 1.05
C ALA A 34 -13.54 3.10 -0.24
N HIS A 35 -13.66 1.83 -0.66
CA HIS A 35 -13.10 1.35 -1.93
C HIS A 35 -13.71 2.09 -3.13
N GLY A 36 -15.04 2.17 -3.21
CA GLY A 36 -15.72 2.88 -4.31
C GLY A 36 -15.35 4.37 -4.37
N ARG A 37 -15.15 5.01 -3.21
CA ARG A 37 -14.67 6.40 -3.14
C ARG A 37 -13.22 6.51 -3.66
N GLY A 38 -12.35 5.58 -3.31
CA GLY A 38 -10.97 5.53 -3.83
C GLY A 38 -10.95 5.29 -5.34
N GLU A 39 -11.78 4.37 -5.83
CA GLU A 39 -11.93 4.06 -7.25
C GLU A 39 -12.32 5.29 -8.09
N ALA A 40 -13.11 6.22 -7.54
CA ALA A 40 -13.41 7.48 -8.22
C ALA A 40 -12.13 8.33 -8.47
N PHE A 41 -11.18 8.34 -7.53
CA PHE A 41 -9.88 8.99 -7.74
C PHE A 41 -9.02 8.24 -8.75
N ASP A 42 -9.03 6.90 -8.73
CA ASP A 42 -8.31 6.11 -9.73
C ASP A 42 -8.77 6.43 -11.15
N TYR A 43 -10.08 6.59 -11.34
CA TYR A 43 -10.65 7.01 -12.60
C TYR A 43 -10.13 8.39 -13.05
N LEU A 44 -10.05 9.34 -12.12
CA LEU A 44 -9.52 10.69 -12.41
C LEU A 44 -8.01 10.69 -12.71
N LEU A 45 -7.29 9.69 -12.21
CA LEU A 45 -5.86 9.47 -12.48
C LEU A 45 -5.61 8.72 -13.79
N GLY A 46 -6.65 8.19 -14.43
CA GLY A 46 -6.57 7.43 -15.68
C GLY A 46 -6.33 5.94 -15.49
N GLU A 47 -6.58 5.39 -14.29
CA GLU A 47 -6.44 3.96 -13.91
C GLU A 47 -5.01 3.41 -14.20
N LEU A 48 -3.99 4.24 -13.99
CA LEU A 48 -2.57 3.93 -14.22
C LEU A 48 -1.68 4.43 -13.08
N THR A 49 -0.48 3.87 -12.97
CA THR A 49 0.55 4.36 -12.06
C THR A 49 1.17 5.62 -12.65
N THR A 50 0.97 6.75 -12.01
CA THR A 50 1.49 8.06 -12.45
C THR A 50 2.97 8.21 -12.11
N VAL A 51 3.66 9.20 -12.73
CA VAL A 51 5.06 9.50 -12.40
C VAL A 51 5.25 9.83 -10.91
N PRO A 52 4.43 10.70 -10.26
CA PRO A 52 4.51 10.90 -8.80
C PRO A 52 4.30 9.60 -8.00
N ALA A 53 3.39 8.73 -8.40
CA ALA A 53 3.21 7.44 -7.74
C ALA A 53 4.44 6.54 -7.86
N GLN A 54 5.10 6.53 -9.02
CA GLN A 54 6.34 5.77 -9.22
C GLN A 54 7.50 6.33 -8.38
N GLN A 55 7.63 7.64 -8.24
CA GLN A 55 8.61 8.29 -7.36
C GLN A 55 8.36 7.92 -5.89
N ALA A 56 7.10 7.94 -5.45
CA ALA A 56 6.72 7.51 -4.11
C ALA A 56 7.04 6.02 -3.85
N ILE A 57 6.84 5.14 -4.85
CA ILE A 57 7.19 3.72 -4.77
C ILE A 57 8.70 3.53 -4.54
N VAL A 58 9.55 4.26 -5.28
CA VAL A 58 11.01 4.19 -5.11
C VAL A 58 11.42 4.67 -3.71
N ALA A 59 10.91 5.82 -3.27
CA ALA A 59 11.20 6.36 -1.94
C ALA A 59 10.70 5.41 -0.81
N ALA A 60 9.54 4.76 -1.01
CA ALA A 60 9.01 3.77 -0.07
C ALA A 60 9.89 2.52 0.00
N ALA A 61 10.38 2.03 -1.14
CA ALA A 61 11.29 0.89 -1.20
C ALA A 61 12.61 1.17 -0.47
N GLU A 62 13.22 2.34 -0.69
CA GLU A 62 14.43 2.76 -0.01
C GLU A 62 14.25 2.83 1.50
N LEU A 63 13.12 3.40 1.96
CA LEU A 63 12.79 3.49 3.38
C LEU A 63 12.55 2.12 4.00
N LEU A 64 11.83 1.22 3.33
CA LEU A 64 11.56 -0.13 3.80
C LEU A 64 12.83 -0.99 3.87
N VAL A 65 13.72 -0.88 2.89
CA VAL A 65 14.99 -1.62 2.88
C VAL A 65 15.96 -1.10 3.95
N ALA A 66 15.83 0.17 4.36
CA ALA A 66 16.63 0.76 5.44
C ALA A 66 16.08 0.53 6.83
N ALA A 67 14.82 0.03 6.95
CA ALA A 67 14.15 -0.17 8.23
C ALA A 67 14.76 -1.33 9.01
N GLU A 68 14.84 -1.18 10.33
CA GLU A 68 15.28 -2.25 11.25
C GLU A 68 14.12 -3.17 11.62
N ARG A 69 12.93 -2.61 11.79
CA ARG A 69 11.72 -3.31 12.21
C ARG A 69 10.51 -2.89 11.37
N PRO A 70 10.52 -3.18 10.05
CA PRO A 70 9.41 -2.84 9.19
C PRO A 70 8.17 -3.67 9.54
N VAL A 71 7.00 -3.04 9.50
CA VAL A 71 5.71 -3.71 9.69
C VAL A 71 4.74 -3.31 8.59
N ILE A 72 4.02 -4.29 8.06
CA ILE A 72 2.91 -4.08 7.12
C ILE A 72 1.61 -4.27 7.90
N SER A 73 0.86 -3.18 8.11
CA SER A 73 -0.45 -3.22 8.74
C SER A 73 -1.53 -3.47 7.69
N VAL A 74 -2.29 -4.54 7.86
CA VAL A 74 -3.35 -4.92 6.92
C VAL A 74 -4.73 -4.87 7.55
N ASN A 75 -5.73 -4.49 6.77
CA ASN A 75 -7.14 -4.54 7.13
C ASN A 75 -7.91 -5.47 6.18
N GLY A 76 -9.23 -5.58 6.35
CA GLY A 76 -10.05 -6.49 5.55
C GLY A 76 -9.96 -6.23 4.05
N ASN A 77 -9.94 -4.97 3.62
CA ASN A 77 -9.80 -4.62 2.21
C ASN A 77 -8.44 -5.01 1.65
N VAL A 78 -7.37 -4.73 2.40
CA VAL A 78 -5.99 -5.06 1.99
C VAL A 78 -5.83 -6.56 1.81
N VAL A 79 -6.29 -7.36 2.77
CA VAL A 79 -6.19 -8.83 2.69
C VAL A 79 -7.01 -9.37 1.53
N ALA A 80 -8.26 -8.91 1.35
CA ALA A 80 -9.12 -9.37 0.26
C ALA A 80 -8.57 -9.03 -1.13
N LEU A 81 -7.94 -7.87 -1.28
CA LEU A 81 -7.42 -7.39 -2.56
C LEU A 81 -6.04 -7.93 -2.89
N ALA A 82 -5.15 -8.08 -1.88
CA ALA A 82 -3.73 -8.15 -2.13
C ALA A 82 -2.93 -9.01 -1.14
N ALA A 83 -3.52 -10.03 -0.48
CA ALA A 83 -2.84 -10.89 0.49
C ALA A 83 -1.51 -11.44 -0.04
N LYS A 84 -1.49 -11.95 -1.28
CA LYS A 84 -0.28 -12.49 -1.91
C LYS A 84 0.80 -11.42 -2.09
N GLY A 85 0.46 -10.23 -2.58
CA GLY A 85 1.41 -9.13 -2.74
C GLY A 85 1.98 -8.64 -1.40
N VAL A 86 1.17 -8.66 -0.33
CA VAL A 86 1.64 -8.38 1.04
C VAL A 86 2.64 -9.44 1.51
N ALA A 87 2.36 -10.72 1.26
CA ALA A 87 3.28 -11.81 1.62
C ALA A 87 4.61 -11.72 0.85
N GLU A 88 4.55 -11.44 -0.45
CA GLU A 88 5.74 -11.22 -1.28
C GLU A 88 6.58 -10.04 -0.78
N LEU A 89 5.94 -8.91 -0.44
CA LEU A 89 6.64 -7.75 0.12
C LEU A 89 7.24 -8.09 1.49
N ALA A 90 6.48 -8.75 2.38
CA ALA A 90 6.96 -9.14 3.70
C ALA A 90 8.19 -10.05 3.64
N ALA A 91 8.22 -10.99 2.67
CA ALA A 91 9.38 -11.84 2.43
C ALA A 91 10.58 -11.06 1.89
N ALA A 92 10.34 -10.08 1.01
CA ALA A 92 11.40 -9.27 0.42
C ALA A 92 12.13 -8.37 1.44
N ILE A 93 11.44 -7.86 2.48
CA ILE A 93 11.99 -6.92 3.49
C ILE A 93 11.95 -7.46 4.93
N PRO A 94 12.02 -8.73 5.23
CA PRO A 94 11.65 -9.47 6.43
C PRO A 94 10.71 -8.69 7.40
N ALA A 95 9.61 -8.17 6.85
CA ALA A 95 8.65 -7.41 7.61
C ALA A 95 7.68 -8.32 8.36
N LYS A 96 7.27 -7.91 9.56
CA LYS A 96 6.10 -8.51 10.20
C LYS A 96 4.83 -7.97 9.55
N VAL A 97 3.81 -8.83 9.48
CA VAL A 97 2.48 -8.43 9.03
C VAL A 97 1.55 -8.43 10.24
N GLU A 98 0.74 -7.37 10.40
CA GLU A 98 -0.23 -7.29 11.49
C GLU A 98 -1.62 -6.94 10.98
N VAL A 99 -2.60 -7.80 11.30
CA VAL A 99 -4.02 -7.54 11.03
C VAL A 99 -4.57 -6.57 12.06
N ASN A 100 -4.95 -5.38 11.61
CA ASN A 100 -5.55 -4.34 12.44
C ASN A 100 -6.88 -3.84 11.86
N LEU A 101 -7.94 -3.88 12.67
CA LEU A 101 -9.30 -3.63 12.21
C LEU A 101 -9.99 -2.54 13.04
N PHE A 102 -10.74 -1.66 12.35
CA PHE A 102 -11.68 -0.73 13.00
C PHE A 102 -12.84 -1.49 13.67
N HIS A 103 -13.53 -2.34 12.91
CA HIS A 103 -14.60 -3.21 13.41
C HIS A 103 -14.01 -4.59 13.76
N ARG A 104 -13.34 -4.66 14.90
CA ARG A 104 -12.67 -5.86 15.35
C ARG A 104 -13.63 -6.85 16.00
N THR A 105 -13.68 -8.08 15.49
CA THR A 105 -14.29 -9.24 16.13
C THR A 105 -13.34 -10.44 16.06
N PRO A 106 -13.42 -11.41 16.99
CA PRO A 106 -12.58 -12.61 16.93
C PRO A 106 -12.68 -13.35 15.59
N LYS A 107 -13.90 -13.53 15.08
CA LYS A 107 -14.16 -14.20 13.79
C LYS A 107 -13.44 -13.50 12.63
N ARG A 108 -13.49 -12.16 12.57
CA ARG A 108 -12.84 -11.41 11.49
C ARG A 108 -11.33 -11.46 11.58
N ILE A 109 -10.77 -11.34 12.81
CA ILE A 109 -9.33 -11.42 12.99
C ILE A 109 -8.81 -12.78 12.60
N SER A 110 -9.36 -13.87 13.16
CA SER A 110 -8.89 -15.22 12.83
C SER A 110 -9.06 -15.55 11.34
N GLY A 111 -10.15 -15.11 10.71
CA GLY A 111 -10.35 -15.29 9.28
C GLY A 111 -9.30 -14.55 8.43
N LEU A 112 -8.99 -13.30 8.76
CA LEU A 112 -7.98 -12.52 8.02
C LEU A 112 -6.56 -13.02 8.28
N VAL A 113 -6.23 -13.41 9.52
CA VAL A 113 -4.95 -14.07 9.85
C VAL A 113 -4.83 -15.38 9.07
N GLY A 114 -5.90 -16.19 9.01
CA GLY A 114 -5.91 -17.43 8.22
C GLY A 114 -5.61 -17.17 6.73
N LEU A 115 -6.26 -16.17 6.12
CA LEU A 115 -5.98 -15.79 4.72
C LEU A 115 -4.53 -15.33 4.50
N MET A 116 -3.91 -14.67 5.48
CA MET A 116 -2.49 -14.30 5.39
C MET A 116 -1.58 -15.52 5.48
N VAL A 117 -1.90 -16.49 6.35
CA VAL A 117 -1.19 -17.78 6.44
C VAL A 117 -1.32 -18.54 5.12
N ASP A 118 -2.52 -18.61 4.54
CA ASP A 118 -2.75 -19.24 3.24
C ASP A 118 -1.97 -18.54 2.11
N ALA A 119 -1.71 -17.24 2.25
CA ALA A 119 -0.87 -16.46 1.34
C ALA A 119 0.64 -16.65 1.60
N GLY A 120 1.05 -17.37 2.64
CA GLY A 120 2.42 -17.72 2.94
C GLY A 120 3.13 -16.81 3.95
N VAL A 121 2.40 -16.05 4.78
CA VAL A 121 3.00 -15.22 5.84
C VAL A 121 2.24 -15.32 7.16
N ASP A 122 2.96 -15.56 8.24
CA ASP A 122 2.41 -15.50 9.59
C ASP A 122 2.06 -14.05 9.95
N ALA A 123 0.78 -13.80 10.27
CA ALA A 123 0.31 -12.48 10.62
C ALA A 123 -0.03 -12.38 12.12
N LEU A 124 0.43 -11.31 12.73
CA LEU A 124 0.04 -10.88 14.07
C LEU A 124 -1.40 -10.34 14.05
N GLY A 125 -2.01 -10.25 15.23
CA GLY A 125 -3.31 -9.59 15.38
C GLY A 125 -4.29 -10.34 16.28
N ASN A 126 -4.04 -11.60 16.65
CA ASN A 126 -4.88 -12.35 17.59
C ASN A 126 -4.71 -11.81 19.03
N GLU A 127 -3.51 -11.61 19.48
CA GLU A 127 -3.17 -11.11 20.80
C GLU A 127 -2.65 -9.66 20.71
N LEU A 128 -3.22 -8.77 21.53
CA LEU A 128 -2.91 -7.36 21.53
C LEU A 128 -2.46 -6.94 22.92
N ASP A 129 -1.21 -6.56 23.02
CA ASP A 129 -0.52 -6.19 24.25
C ASP A 129 -0.02 -4.74 24.26
N PHE A 130 -0.34 -3.96 23.23
CA PHE A 130 0.05 -2.57 23.10
C PHE A 130 -1.14 -1.67 22.72
N GLN A 131 -1.17 -0.46 23.28
CA GLN A 131 -2.15 0.58 22.96
C GLN A 131 -1.43 1.79 22.34
N ILE A 132 -1.82 2.16 21.10
CA ILE A 132 -1.34 3.38 20.44
C ILE A 132 -1.86 4.58 21.24
N PRO A 133 -0.99 5.48 21.75
CA PRO A 133 -1.39 6.67 22.47
C PRO A 133 -2.33 7.55 21.63
N GLY A 134 -3.28 8.22 22.29
CA GLY A 134 -4.23 9.13 21.64
C GLY A 134 -5.39 8.44 20.88
N LEU A 135 -5.38 7.13 20.72
CA LEU A 135 -6.46 6.38 20.08
C LEU A 135 -7.26 5.57 21.11
N SER A 136 -8.46 6.01 21.44
CA SER A 136 -9.37 5.27 22.33
C SER A 136 -10.15 4.15 21.66
N SER A 137 -10.16 4.10 20.33
CA SER A 137 -10.86 3.07 19.54
C SER A 137 -10.13 1.72 19.58
N LYS A 138 -10.86 0.64 19.23
CA LYS A 138 -10.29 -0.71 19.11
C LYS A 138 -9.09 -0.77 18.14
N ARG A 139 -9.00 0.18 17.22
CA ARG A 139 -7.93 0.31 16.24
C ARG A 139 -6.61 0.81 16.83
N GLY A 140 -6.66 1.42 18.02
CA GLY A 140 -5.47 1.76 18.80
C GLY A 140 -4.77 0.55 19.40
N ARG A 141 -5.45 -0.61 19.50
CA ARG A 141 -4.85 -1.84 20.04
C ARG A 141 -4.04 -2.56 18.96
N CYS A 142 -2.81 -2.88 19.26
CA CYS A 142 -1.89 -3.57 18.36
C CYS A 142 -0.93 -4.49 19.13
N CYS A 143 -0.02 -5.16 18.43
CA CYS A 143 0.99 -5.99 19.03
C CYS A 143 2.26 -5.17 19.32
N SER A 144 2.85 -5.32 20.51
CA SER A 144 4.17 -4.75 20.84
C SER A 144 5.24 -5.28 19.91
N ALA A 145 5.17 -6.57 19.57
CA ALA A 145 6.06 -7.24 18.65
C ALA A 145 5.83 -6.81 17.17
N GLY A 146 4.71 -6.18 16.88
CA GLY A 146 4.31 -5.67 15.55
C GLY A 146 4.37 -4.13 15.50
N ILE A 147 3.21 -3.51 15.23
CA ILE A 147 3.07 -2.05 15.08
C ILE A 147 3.63 -1.29 16.28
N GLY A 148 3.47 -1.79 17.50
CA GLY A 148 4.01 -1.15 18.72
C GLY A 148 5.52 -0.92 18.65
N GLY A 149 6.29 -1.93 18.24
CA GLY A 149 7.75 -1.91 18.18
C GLY A 149 8.36 -1.49 16.83
N ALA A 150 7.55 -1.21 15.81
CA ALA A 150 8.03 -0.85 14.48
C ALA A 150 8.74 0.50 14.44
N ASP A 151 9.71 0.65 13.57
CA ASP A 151 10.30 1.93 13.16
C ASP A 151 9.65 2.48 11.88
N VAL A 152 9.34 1.58 10.93
CA VAL A 152 8.62 1.91 9.69
C VAL A 152 7.33 1.11 9.62
N VAL A 153 6.20 1.75 9.32
CA VAL A 153 4.91 1.09 9.14
C VAL A 153 4.32 1.43 7.78
N LEU A 154 4.09 0.39 6.98
CA LEU A 154 3.28 0.51 5.77
C LEU A 154 1.81 0.28 6.13
N VAL A 155 0.95 1.27 5.88
CA VAL A 155 -0.48 1.28 6.24
C VAL A 155 -1.36 1.54 5.02
N PRO A 156 -1.56 0.57 4.12
CA PRO A 156 -2.42 0.76 2.96
C PRO A 156 -3.89 0.94 3.39
N LEU A 157 -4.62 1.83 2.71
CA LEU A 157 -6.06 2.05 2.89
C LEU A 157 -6.43 2.34 4.35
N GLU A 158 -5.75 3.33 4.95
CA GLU A 158 -5.79 3.60 6.38
C GLU A 158 -6.59 4.86 6.73
N ASP A 159 -7.03 4.96 8.00
CA ASP A 159 -7.67 6.16 8.55
C ASP A 159 -6.65 7.22 8.97
N GLY A 160 -6.99 8.49 8.73
CA GLY A 160 -6.13 9.62 9.06
C GLY A 160 -5.76 9.75 10.54
N ASP A 161 -6.68 9.44 11.45
CA ASP A 161 -6.42 9.47 12.90
C ASP A 161 -5.34 8.49 13.30
N ARG A 162 -5.41 7.27 12.77
CA ARG A 162 -4.42 6.24 13.09
C ARG A 162 -3.07 6.55 12.43
N CYS A 163 -3.07 7.02 11.18
CA CYS A 163 -1.86 7.46 10.52
C CYS A 163 -1.16 8.56 11.34
N GLN A 164 -1.91 9.56 11.80
CA GLN A 164 -1.38 10.63 12.62
C GLN A 164 -0.80 10.13 13.94
N ALA A 165 -1.53 9.26 14.65
CA ALA A 165 -1.05 8.72 15.92
C ALA A 165 0.25 7.92 15.76
N LEU A 166 0.42 7.17 14.66
CA LEU A 166 1.68 6.48 14.35
C LEU A 166 2.83 7.46 14.10
N VAL A 167 2.57 8.56 13.38
CA VAL A 167 3.57 9.62 13.17
C VAL A 167 3.94 10.29 14.48
N GLU A 168 2.97 10.60 15.35
CA GLU A 168 3.20 11.18 16.68
C GLU A 168 3.99 10.25 17.62
N MET A 169 3.94 8.93 17.41
CA MET A 169 4.80 7.95 18.06
C MET A 169 6.25 7.94 17.53
N GLY A 170 6.59 8.80 16.57
CA GLY A 170 7.91 8.85 15.94
C GLY A 170 8.14 7.78 14.88
N LYS A 171 7.11 7.06 14.43
CA LYS A 171 7.24 6.06 13.37
C LYS A 171 7.26 6.71 11.99
N ARG A 172 8.06 6.16 11.09
CA ARG A 172 7.98 6.51 9.68
C ARG A 172 6.81 5.78 9.05
N VAL A 173 5.88 6.52 8.48
CA VAL A 173 4.63 5.97 7.93
C VAL A 173 4.63 6.10 6.42
N ILE A 174 4.39 4.98 5.75
CA ILE A 174 4.13 4.87 4.30
C ILE A 174 2.67 4.48 4.13
N THR A 175 1.95 5.09 3.20
CA THR A 175 0.59 4.69 2.85
C THR A 175 0.43 4.48 1.35
N ILE A 176 -0.57 3.67 0.99
CA ILE A 176 -1.11 3.56 -0.37
C ILE A 176 -2.56 4.05 -0.28
N ASP A 177 -2.84 5.18 -0.88
CA ASP A 177 -4.16 5.84 -0.83
C ASP A 177 -4.43 6.59 -2.13
N LEU A 178 -5.48 6.23 -2.84
CA LEU A 178 -5.90 6.85 -4.10
C LEU A 178 -6.33 8.31 -3.97
N ASN A 179 -6.68 8.76 -2.76
CA ASN A 179 -7.12 10.12 -2.52
C ASN A 179 -5.96 11.00 -2.01
N PRO A 180 -5.32 11.82 -2.86
CA PRO A 180 -4.21 12.69 -2.45
C PRO A 180 -4.62 13.78 -1.46
N LEU A 181 -5.92 14.02 -1.31
CA LEU A 181 -6.48 15.01 -0.38
C LEU A 181 -6.86 14.40 0.97
N SER A 182 -6.75 13.09 1.14
CA SER A 182 -7.10 12.43 2.39
C SER A 182 -6.20 12.91 3.53
N ARG A 183 -6.70 12.83 4.75
CA ARG A 183 -5.90 13.12 5.94
C ARG A 183 -4.72 12.14 6.04
N THR A 184 -4.93 10.88 5.71
CA THR A 184 -3.87 9.85 5.68
C THR A 184 -2.77 10.25 4.71
N ALA A 185 -3.11 10.57 3.45
CA ALA A 185 -2.15 10.95 2.43
C ALA A 185 -1.30 12.16 2.83
N ARG A 186 -1.92 13.17 3.46
CA ARG A 186 -1.23 14.39 3.88
C ARG A 186 -0.41 14.24 5.16
N THR A 187 -0.70 13.23 5.97
CA THR A 187 -0.02 12.97 7.25
C THR A 187 1.14 12.01 7.12
N ALA A 188 1.05 11.03 6.22
CA ALA A 188 2.11 10.05 5.99
C ALA A 188 3.40 10.70 5.49
N HIS A 189 4.54 10.08 5.78
CA HIS A 189 5.84 10.51 5.28
C HIS A 189 6.00 10.23 3.79
N ILE A 190 5.41 9.13 3.32
CA ILE A 190 5.37 8.75 1.91
C ILE A 190 3.96 8.27 1.58
N THR A 191 3.36 8.84 0.52
CA THR A 191 2.06 8.43 0.00
C THR A 191 2.19 7.97 -1.43
N ILE A 192 1.92 6.71 -1.66
CA ILE A 192 1.79 6.14 -3.01
C ILE A 192 0.33 6.34 -3.44
N VAL A 193 0.10 7.32 -4.32
CA VAL A 193 -1.25 7.59 -4.85
C VAL A 193 -1.50 6.69 -6.05
N ASP A 194 -1.90 5.44 -5.74
CA ASP A 194 -2.15 4.41 -6.74
C ASP A 194 -3.11 3.35 -6.21
N GLU A 195 -3.66 2.52 -7.11
CA GLU A 195 -4.44 1.35 -6.74
C GLU A 195 -3.55 0.26 -6.14
N LEU A 196 -4.02 -0.37 -5.06
CA LEU A 196 -3.23 -1.30 -4.25
C LEU A 196 -2.66 -2.48 -5.06
N GLY A 197 -3.46 -3.05 -5.96
CA GLY A 197 -3.04 -4.19 -6.79
C GLY A 197 -2.01 -3.83 -7.86
N ARG A 198 -1.93 -2.54 -8.25
CA ARG A 198 -0.87 -2.01 -9.13
C ARG A 198 0.37 -1.61 -8.33
N ALA A 199 0.17 -0.95 -7.19
CA ALA A 199 1.25 -0.41 -6.37
C ALA A 199 2.12 -1.51 -5.74
N LEU A 200 1.51 -2.56 -5.15
CA LEU A 200 2.27 -3.58 -4.40
C LEU A 200 3.27 -4.36 -5.26
N PRO A 201 2.93 -4.89 -6.43
CA PRO A 201 3.93 -5.58 -7.26
C PRO A 201 5.10 -4.67 -7.69
N ARG A 202 4.82 -3.38 -7.95
CA ARG A 202 5.84 -2.39 -8.27
C ARG A 202 6.72 -2.08 -7.07
N LEU A 203 6.14 -2.01 -5.87
CA LEU A 203 6.88 -1.80 -4.63
C LEU A 203 7.79 -3.01 -4.33
N VAL A 204 7.31 -4.24 -4.53
CA VAL A 204 8.14 -5.46 -4.42
C VAL A 204 9.33 -5.39 -5.37
N ALA A 205 9.08 -5.07 -6.65
CA ALA A 205 10.15 -4.95 -7.64
C ALA A 205 11.18 -3.86 -7.24
N ALA A 206 10.72 -2.68 -6.80
CA ALA A 206 11.60 -1.60 -6.37
C ALA A 206 12.43 -1.98 -5.13
N VAL A 207 11.85 -2.73 -4.19
CA VAL A 207 12.58 -3.27 -3.02
C VAL A 207 13.69 -4.24 -3.46
N LEU A 208 13.40 -5.14 -4.38
CA LEU A 208 14.39 -6.10 -4.89
C LEU A 208 15.52 -5.37 -5.64
N ASP A 209 15.18 -4.37 -6.45
CA ASP A 209 16.17 -3.52 -7.15
C ASP A 209 17.08 -2.78 -6.14
N CYS A 210 16.51 -2.16 -5.10
CA CYS A 210 17.27 -1.48 -4.05
C CYS A 210 18.21 -2.43 -3.29
N LYS A 211 17.78 -3.66 -3.01
CA LYS A 211 18.61 -4.67 -2.35
C LYS A 211 19.78 -5.12 -3.22
N THR A 212 19.54 -5.32 -4.51
CA THR A 212 20.56 -5.71 -5.48
C THR A 212 21.65 -4.63 -5.59
N GLU A 213 21.27 -3.36 -5.64
CA GLU A 213 22.21 -2.24 -5.70
C GLU A 213 23.06 -2.11 -4.43
N ARG A 214 22.44 -2.29 -3.26
CA ARG A 214 23.19 -2.30 -1.98
C ARG A 214 24.08 -3.53 -1.84
N GLY A 215 23.68 -4.70 -2.36
CA GLY A 215 24.47 -5.93 -2.37
C GLY A 215 25.61 -5.91 -3.38
N GLY A 216 25.43 -5.26 -4.53
CA GLY A 216 26.45 -5.13 -5.58
C GLY A 216 27.67 -4.26 -5.18
N ILE A 217 27.49 -3.39 -4.19
CA ILE A 217 28.61 -2.62 -3.60
C ILE A 217 29.54 -3.54 -2.77
N ASN A 218 29.09 -4.73 -2.39
CA ASN A 218 29.83 -5.72 -1.57
C ASN A 218 30.26 -6.98 -2.35
N GLY A 219 30.32 -6.95 -3.67
CA GLY A 219 30.97 -7.93 -4.53
C GLY A 219 30.47 -9.37 -4.45
N ALA A 220 29.39 -9.70 -5.21
CA ALA A 220 29.11 -11.07 -5.66
C ALA A 220 28.46 -11.04 -7.06
N PRO A 221 28.77 -12.00 -7.97
CA PRO A 221 28.29 -11.98 -9.34
C PRO A 221 26.79 -12.29 -9.42
N GLY A 222 26.11 -11.57 -10.33
CA GLY A 222 24.66 -11.54 -10.48
C GLY A 222 24.02 -12.88 -10.82
N ILE A 223 22.83 -13.08 -10.27
CA ILE A 223 21.84 -14.03 -10.77
C ILE A 223 20.89 -13.22 -11.64
N GLU A 224 20.80 -13.56 -12.92
CA GLU A 224 19.86 -12.96 -13.86
C GLU A 224 18.42 -13.24 -13.43
N GLY A 225 17.78 -12.27 -12.79
CA GLY A 225 16.35 -12.29 -12.48
C GLY A 225 15.53 -11.98 -13.74
N ARG A 226 14.61 -12.88 -14.11
CA ARG A 226 13.62 -12.65 -15.17
C ARG A 226 12.71 -11.48 -14.75
N GLY A 227 13.05 -10.27 -15.24
CA GLY A 227 12.26 -9.07 -15.04
C GLY A 227 11.00 -9.07 -15.88
N ILE A 228 9.88 -8.74 -15.27
CA ILE A 228 8.69 -8.24 -15.99
C ILE A 228 9.10 -6.85 -16.51
N ALA A 229 9.18 -6.71 -17.82
CA ALA A 229 9.64 -5.51 -18.49
C ALA A 229 8.72 -4.31 -18.20
N ALA A 230 9.23 -3.40 -17.37
CA ALA A 230 8.82 -1.99 -17.41
C ALA A 230 9.83 -1.28 -18.31
N GLU A 231 9.35 -0.59 -19.33
CA GLU A 231 10.16 0.04 -20.36
C GLU A 231 11.25 0.94 -19.77
N GLY A 232 12.48 0.78 -20.25
CA GLY A 232 13.71 1.29 -19.62
C GLY A 232 13.89 2.81 -19.61
N GLN A 233 12.99 3.61 -20.17
CA GLN A 233 13.09 5.08 -20.21
C GLN A 233 12.62 5.79 -18.93
N ASP A 234 11.71 5.16 -18.14
CA ASP A 234 11.17 5.77 -16.91
C ASP A 234 12.10 5.62 -15.69
N ARG A 235 13.10 4.74 -15.75
CA ARG A 235 13.96 4.42 -14.59
C ARG A 235 15.01 5.48 -14.30
N GLU A 236 15.59 6.10 -15.33
CA GLU A 236 16.66 7.09 -15.18
C GLU A 236 16.15 8.46 -14.72
N ALA A 237 14.96 8.86 -15.15
CA ALA A 237 14.33 10.12 -14.77
C ALA A 237 13.94 10.20 -13.28
N VAL A 238 13.70 9.05 -12.63
CA VAL A 238 13.27 8.99 -11.21
C VAL A 238 14.45 9.08 -10.25
N ARG A 239 15.68 8.71 -10.65
CA ARG A 239 16.86 8.57 -9.76
C ARG A 239 17.77 9.79 -9.67
N GLY A 240 17.64 10.77 -10.55
CA GLY A 240 18.48 12.00 -10.55
C GLY A 240 17.86 13.22 -9.88
N GLY A 241 16.68 13.06 -9.24
CA GLY A 241 15.90 14.14 -8.70
C GLY A 241 16.23 14.58 -7.27
N ALA A 242 15.61 15.68 -6.83
CA ALA A 242 15.64 16.13 -5.45
C ALA A 242 15.12 15.04 -4.48
N PRO A 243 15.49 15.07 -3.18
CA PRO A 243 14.96 14.14 -2.19
C PRO A 243 13.43 14.10 -2.20
N TYR A 244 12.83 12.92 -2.06
CA TYR A 244 11.39 12.75 -2.06
C TYR A 244 10.71 13.68 -1.04
N ASN A 245 9.69 14.39 -1.49
CA ASN A 245 8.86 15.25 -0.65
C ASN A 245 7.38 14.88 -0.86
N ASN A 246 6.73 14.40 0.19
CA ASN A 246 5.34 13.93 0.11
C ASN A 246 4.38 15.04 -0.33
N LYS A 247 4.55 16.26 0.18
CA LYS A 247 3.68 17.39 -0.18
C LYS A 247 3.79 17.74 -1.66
N THR A 248 4.99 17.88 -2.18
CA THR A 248 5.25 18.15 -3.61
C THR A 248 4.66 17.04 -4.48
N ASN A 249 4.87 15.79 -4.09
CA ASN A 249 4.36 14.62 -4.81
C ASN A 249 2.82 14.62 -4.89
N LEU A 250 2.14 14.98 -3.79
CA LEU A 250 0.68 15.11 -3.77
C LEU A 250 0.19 16.30 -4.62
N GLU A 251 0.93 17.42 -4.63
CA GLU A 251 0.62 18.58 -5.48
C GLU A 251 0.74 18.23 -6.97
N GLU A 252 1.79 17.51 -7.38
CA GLU A 252 1.96 17.01 -8.76
C GLU A 252 0.84 16.04 -9.15
N THR A 253 0.46 15.14 -8.26
CA THR A 253 -0.70 14.24 -8.47
C THR A 253 -1.99 15.03 -8.70
N MET A 254 -2.21 16.11 -7.95
CA MET A 254 -3.38 17.00 -8.15
C MET A 254 -3.35 17.73 -9.49
N VAL A 255 -2.17 18.07 -10.01
CA VAL A 255 -2.03 18.64 -11.36
C VAL A 255 -2.49 17.63 -12.41
N ILE A 256 -2.12 16.36 -12.30
CA ILE A 256 -2.56 15.30 -13.22
C ILE A 256 -4.09 15.18 -13.22
N ILE A 257 -4.71 15.11 -12.03
CA ILE A 257 -6.18 15.05 -11.91
C ILE A 257 -6.83 16.24 -12.61
N LYS A 258 -6.34 17.46 -12.37
CA LYS A 258 -6.89 18.68 -13.01
C LYS A 258 -6.76 18.64 -14.53
N THR A 259 -5.62 18.17 -15.03
CA THR A 259 -5.38 18.06 -16.48
C THR A 259 -6.34 17.05 -17.11
N ASN A 260 -6.51 15.87 -16.49
CA ASN A 260 -7.42 14.85 -16.98
C ASN A 260 -8.88 15.33 -17.01
N ILE A 261 -9.33 16.07 -15.98
CA ILE A 261 -10.67 16.68 -15.97
C ILE A 261 -10.80 17.74 -17.07
N GLY A 262 -9.75 18.51 -17.36
CA GLY A 262 -9.75 19.52 -18.45
C GLY A 262 -9.91 18.86 -19.82
N ASN A 263 -9.17 17.80 -20.08
CA ASN A 263 -9.16 17.10 -21.36
C ASN A 263 -10.50 16.40 -21.69
N THR A 264 -11.27 15.98 -20.66
CA THR A 264 -12.61 15.40 -20.89
C THR A 264 -13.65 16.38 -21.42
N ARG A 265 -13.37 17.69 -21.39
CA ARG A 265 -14.28 18.73 -21.94
C ARG A 265 -14.07 18.99 -23.42
N GLU A 266 -13.02 18.45 -24.04
CA GLU A 266 -12.67 18.66 -25.44
C GLU A 266 -13.04 17.49 -26.36
N THR A 267 -13.62 16.43 -25.86
CA THR A 267 -14.15 15.31 -26.66
C THR A 267 -15.64 15.57 -26.90
N PRO A 268 -16.06 15.78 -28.14
CA PRO A 268 -17.46 16.05 -28.51
C PRO A 268 -18.37 14.85 -28.25
#